data_a26e94dc36cfd2c54b60ad51ca03cbe2
#
_entry.id   a26e94dc36cfd2c54b60ad51ca03cbe2
#
_cell.length_a   1.000
_cell.length_b   1.000
_cell.length_c   1.000
_cell.angle_alpha   90.00
_cell.angle_beta   90.00
_cell.angle_gamma   90.00
#
_symmetry.space_group_name_H-M   'P 1'
#
loop_
_entity.id
_entity.type
_entity.pdbx_description
1 polymer ?
#
loop_
_entity_poly.entity_id
_entity_poly.type
_entity_poly.pdbx_seq_one_letter_code
_entity_poly.pdbx_strand_id
1 'polypeptide(L)'
;VEQTNQLINEQKIFAVESGIPTFMTLTTFDDVAEDRMSKVNLNTKDTPTLSELAHWLSPRNCTRLLDTAIECVDKLLDFRRKYVRKFSREIQGLITNDSVRMIFAVFTDGFDNASDWTPRDLRHKMKEFDTEGGVAMFLAANQDAIHTGGTFGFSVDRSLTVGVTSRTATSAL
;
A
#
# COMPACT_ATOMS: atom_id res chain seq x y z
N VAL A 1 13.16 4.09 2.24
CA VAL A 1 13.75 2.76 1.97
C VAL A 1 13.87 1.97 3.27
N GLU A 2 14.53 2.48 4.31
CA GLU A 2 14.72 1.77 5.58
C GLU A 2 13.37 1.39 6.24
N GLN A 3 12.45 2.33 6.35
CA GLN A 3 11.09 2.09 6.89
C GLN A 3 10.29 1.10 6.06
N THR A 4 10.40 1.15 4.72
CA THR A 4 9.74 0.21 3.83
C THR A 4 10.30 -1.20 4.02
N ASN A 5 11.62 -1.32 4.14
CA ASN A 5 12.28 -2.60 4.41
C ASN A 5 11.89 -3.18 5.77
N GLN A 6 11.81 -2.32 6.80
CA GLN A 6 11.35 -2.71 8.13
C GLN A 6 9.91 -3.25 8.06
N LEU A 7 8.99 -2.53 7.40
CA LEU A 7 7.60 -2.97 7.22
C LEU A 7 7.53 -4.34 6.54
N ILE A 8 8.28 -4.54 5.45
CA ILE A 8 8.31 -5.83 4.74
C ILE A 8 8.78 -6.95 5.67
N ASN A 9 9.85 -6.72 6.43
CA ASN A 9 10.37 -7.71 7.36
C ASN A 9 9.39 -8.03 8.50
N GLU A 10 8.73 -7.03 9.07
CA GLU A 10 7.72 -7.23 10.11
C GLU A 10 6.53 -8.05 9.59
N GLN A 11 6.05 -7.74 8.39
CA GLN A 11 4.98 -8.52 7.76
C GLN A 11 5.40 -9.96 7.45
N LYS A 12 6.66 -10.17 7.06
CA LYS A 12 7.22 -11.51 6.84
C LYS A 12 7.31 -12.31 8.14
N ILE A 13 7.81 -11.71 9.22
CA ILE A 13 7.87 -12.35 10.54
C ILE A 13 6.46 -12.75 10.97
N PHE A 14 5.50 -11.83 10.89
CA PHE A 14 4.11 -12.11 11.20
C PHE A 14 3.53 -13.27 10.38
N ALA A 15 3.76 -13.28 9.06
CA ALA A 15 3.28 -14.34 8.17
C ALA A 15 3.85 -15.72 8.54
N VAL A 16 5.14 -15.77 8.85
CA VAL A 16 5.82 -17.03 9.23
C VAL A 16 5.35 -17.51 10.60
N GLU A 17 5.29 -16.63 11.60
CA GLU A 17 4.93 -17.00 12.97
C GLU A 17 3.46 -17.36 13.12
N SER A 18 2.56 -16.65 12.43
CA SER A 18 1.12 -16.93 12.46
C SER A 18 0.71 -18.11 11.58
N GLY A 19 1.52 -18.47 10.59
CA GLY A 19 1.16 -19.46 9.55
C GLY A 19 0.04 -18.99 8.61
N ILE A 20 -0.37 -17.72 8.70
CA ILE A 20 -1.42 -17.16 7.84
C ILE A 20 -0.83 -16.86 6.46
N PRO A 21 -1.44 -17.39 5.36
CA PRO A 21 -1.00 -17.08 4.02
C PRO A 21 -1.09 -15.57 3.75
N THR A 22 0.07 -14.91 3.63
CA THR A 22 0.18 -13.47 3.45
C THR A 22 0.83 -13.17 2.11
N PHE A 23 0.16 -12.39 1.29
CA PHE A 23 0.63 -11.99 -0.04
C PHE A 23 0.87 -10.48 -0.08
N MET A 24 1.96 -10.08 -0.67
CA MET A 24 2.33 -8.66 -0.79
C MET A 24 2.57 -8.27 -2.25
N THR A 25 2.09 -7.09 -2.60
CA THR A 25 2.46 -6.37 -3.81
C THR A 25 3.11 -5.05 -3.40
N LEU A 26 4.23 -4.72 -4.00
CA LEU A 26 4.89 -3.41 -3.87
C LEU A 26 4.88 -2.74 -5.23
N THR A 27 4.21 -1.61 -5.33
CA THR A 27 4.15 -0.79 -6.53
C THR A 27 4.88 0.53 -6.27
N THR A 28 5.86 0.86 -7.08
CA THR A 28 6.44 2.20 -7.13
C THR A 28 5.75 3.02 -8.20
N PHE A 29 5.60 4.31 -7.98
CA PHE A 29 4.92 5.18 -8.91
C PHE A 29 5.53 6.58 -8.97
N ASP A 30 5.48 7.15 -10.17
CA ASP A 30 5.75 8.54 -10.51
C ASP A 30 4.85 8.92 -11.71
N ASP A 31 5.38 9.10 -12.90
CA ASP A 31 4.63 9.18 -14.16
C ASP A 31 4.17 7.79 -14.66
N VAL A 32 4.77 6.72 -14.15
CA VAL A 32 4.44 5.33 -14.44
C VAL A 32 4.31 4.53 -13.14
N ALA A 33 3.31 3.66 -13.05
CA ALA A 33 3.18 2.70 -11.95
C ALA A 33 3.86 1.37 -12.32
N GLU A 34 4.76 0.88 -11.47
CA GLU A 34 5.52 -0.35 -11.70
C GLU A 34 5.43 -1.30 -10.51
N ASP A 35 4.88 -2.49 -10.72
CA ASP A 35 4.85 -3.54 -9.70
C ASP A 35 6.26 -4.14 -9.54
N ARG A 36 6.97 -3.76 -8.47
CA ARG A 36 8.31 -4.28 -8.11
C ARG A 36 8.23 -5.66 -7.46
N MET A 37 7.16 -5.89 -6.73
CA MET A 37 6.75 -7.20 -6.23
C MET A 37 5.29 -7.39 -6.61
N SER A 38 4.92 -8.57 -7.11
CA SER A 38 3.53 -8.86 -7.45
C SER A 38 3.07 -10.14 -6.79
N LYS A 39 2.19 -10.02 -5.79
CA LYS A 39 1.55 -11.15 -5.08
C LYS A 39 2.57 -12.15 -4.50
N VAL A 40 3.71 -11.64 -4.00
CA VAL A 40 4.74 -12.46 -3.38
C VAL A 40 4.21 -13.04 -2.09
N ASN A 41 4.33 -14.36 -1.92
CA ASN A 41 3.95 -15.03 -0.68
C ASN A 41 5.04 -14.79 0.39
N LEU A 42 4.72 -14.04 1.43
CA LEU A 42 5.64 -13.70 2.50
C LEU A 42 5.97 -14.87 3.44
N ASN A 43 5.22 -15.96 3.39
CA ASN A 43 5.58 -17.19 4.12
C ASN A 43 6.77 -17.92 3.48
N THR A 44 7.24 -17.48 2.31
CA THR A 44 8.43 -17.98 1.62
C THR A 44 9.61 -17.00 1.72
N LYS A 45 10.78 -17.35 1.17
CA LYS A 45 12.02 -16.57 1.39
C LYS A 45 12.24 -15.37 0.45
N ASP A 46 11.39 -15.17 -0.56
CA ASP A 46 11.65 -14.23 -1.66
C ASP A 46 11.16 -12.80 -1.33
N THR A 47 11.85 -12.12 -0.43
CA THR A 47 11.64 -10.69 -0.16
C THR A 47 12.81 -9.88 -0.72
N PRO A 48 12.55 -8.66 -1.24
CA PRO A 48 13.61 -7.82 -1.81
C PRO A 48 14.63 -7.39 -0.75
N THR A 49 15.84 -7.12 -1.20
CA THR A 49 16.90 -6.57 -0.36
C THR A 49 16.76 -5.05 -0.22
N LEU A 50 17.41 -4.47 0.80
CA LEU A 50 17.46 -3.02 1.01
C LEU A 50 18.03 -2.27 -0.20
N SER A 51 19.04 -2.84 -0.87
CA SER A 51 19.64 -2.21 -2.05
C SER A 51 18.72 -2.23 -3.27
N GLU A 52 17.93 -3.29 -3.45
CA GLU A 52 16.90 -3.37 -4.48
C GLU A 52 15.80 -2.32 -4.24
N LEU A 53 15.31 -2.20 -3.01
CA LEU A 53 14.34 -1.16 -2.63
C LEU A 53 14.87 0.25 -2.91
N ALA A 54 16.13 0.53 -2.57
CA ALA A 54 16.76 1.82 -2.83
C ALA A 54 16.82 2.14 -4.33
N HIS A 55 17.14 1.14 -5.15
CA HIS A 55 17.16 1.29 -6.60
C HIS A 55 15.78 1.58 -7.19
N TRP A 56 14.74 0.91 -6.69
CA TRP A 56 13.37 1.08 -7.20
C TRP A 56 12.74 2.43 -6.84
N LEU A 57 13.20 3.07 -5.75
CA LEU A 57 12.64 4.32 -5.23
C LEU A 57 13.42 5.57 -5.73
N SER A 58 13.98 5.53 -6.92
CA SER A 58 14.62 6.70 -7.56
C SER A 58 13.55 7.68 -8.04
N PRO A 59 13.49 8.92 -7.52
CA PRO A 59 12.47 9.90 -7.89
C PRO A 59 12.56 10.31 -9.36
N ARG A 60 11.40 10.50 -10.00
CA ARG A 60 11.22 11.10 -11.32
C ARG A 60 10.27 12.31 -11.22
N ASN A 61 9.92 12.93 -12.33
CA ASN A 61 9.36 14.30 -12.33
C ASN A 61 7.87 14.47 -12.00
N CYS A 62 7.05 13.43 -12.11
CA CYS A 62 5.59 13.51 -11.97
C CYS A 62 5.08 12.50 -10.94
N THR A 63 3.84 12.70 -10.47
CA THR A 63 3.21 11.83 -9.47
C THR A 63 1.78 11.50 -9.89
N ARG A 64 1.53 10.27 -10.36
CA ARG A 64 0.21 9.72 -10.71
C ARG A 64 -0.40 9.00 -9.52
N LEU A 65 -0.57 9.71 -8.41
CA LEU A 65 -1.02 9.12 -7.15
C LEU A 65 -2.42 8.52 -7.25
N LEU A 66 -3.38 9.27 -7.79
CA LEU A 66 -4.78 8.87 -7.83
C LEU A 66 -4.98 7.66 -8.75
N ASP A 67 -4.39 7.69 -9.93
CA ASP A 67 -4.47 6.60 -10.89
C ASP A 67 -3.88 5.32 -10.31
N THR A 68 -2.67 5.42 -9.77
CA THR A 68 -1.97 4.27 -9.17
C THR A 68 -2.73 3.71 -7.98
N ALA A 69 -3.28 4.56 -7.12
CA ALA A 69 -4.06 4.12 -5.97
C ALA A 69 -5.31 3.33 -6.40
N ILE A 70 -6.05 3.82 -7.39
CA ILE A 70 -7.23 3.14 -7.95
C ILE A 70 -6.83 1.79 -8.54
N GLU A 71 -5.78 1.76 -9.37
CA GLU A 71 -5.28 0.52 -9.98
C GLU A 71 -4.84 -0.52 -8.93
N CYS A 72 -4.16 -0.09 -7.86
CA CYS A 72 -3.73 -0.97 -6.79
C CYS A 72 -4.91 -1.55 -6.02
N VAL A 73 -5.93 -0.74 -5.72
CA VAL A 73 -7.15 -1.19 -5.04
C VAL A 73 -7.91 -2.18 -5.92
N ASP A 74 -8.05 -1.92 -7.22
CA ASP A 74 -8.68 -2.86 -8.16
C ASP A 74 -7.94 -4.20 -8.22
N LYS A 75 -6.61 -4.18 -8.25
CA LYS A 75 -5.78 -5.40 -8.20
C LYS A 75 -6.01 -6.20 -6.90
N LEU A 76 -6.15 -5.52 -5.75
CA LEU A 76 -6.43 -6.18 -4.46
C LEU A 76 -7.82 -6.81 -4.43
N LEU A 77 -8.85 -6.08 -4.84
CA LEU A 77 -10.23 -6.58 -4.93
C LEU A 77 -10.33 -7.80 -5.86
N ASP A 78 -9.72 -7.73 -7.04
CA ASP A 78 -9.68 -8.83 -7.99
C ASP A 78 -8.92 -10.04 -7.45
N PHE A 79 -7.78 -9.81 -6.79
CA PHE A 79 -7.02 -10.89 -6.15
C PHE A 79 -7.82 -11.59 -5.07
N ARG A 80 -8.48 -10.84 -4.16
CA ARG A 80 -9.35 -11.41 -3.12
C ARG A 80 -10.47 -12.26 -3.72
N ARG A 81 -11.18 -11.72 -4.72
CA ARG A 81 -12.26 -12.43 -5.41
C ARG A 81 -11.78 -13.74 -6.04
N LYS A 82 -10.61 -13.71 -6.70
CA LYS A 82 -9.98 -14.91 -7.30
C LYS A 82 -9.48 -15.89 -6.24
N TYR A 83 -8.94 -15.39 -5.13
CA TYR A 83 -8.47 -16.23 -4.03
C TYR A 83 -9.62 -16.97 -3.36
N VAL A 84 -10.72 -16.29 -3.05
CA VAL A 84 -11.93 -16.88 -2.45
C VAL A 84 -12.53 -17.96 -3.37
N ARG A 85 -12.54 -17.75 -4.68
CA ARG A 85 -13.05 -18.73 -5.65
C ARG A 85 -12.28 -20.06 -5.71
N LYS A 86 -11.09 -20.13 -5.13
CA LYS A 86 -10.34 -21.41 -5.05
C LYS A 86 -10.89 -22.40 -4.02
N PHE A 87 -11.71 -21.92 -3.10
CA PHE A 87 -12.35 -22.77 -2.08
C PHE A 87 -13.65 -23.38 -2.61
N SER A 88 -14.12 -24.48 -1.97
CA SER A 88 -15.42 -25.07 -2.26
C SER A 88 -16.54 -24.05 -2.01
N ARG A 89 -17.71 -24.26 -2.63
CA ARG A 89 -18.87 -23.36 -2.43
C ARG A 89 -19.30 -23.28 -0.97
N GLU A 90 -19.21 -24.39 -0.24
CA GLU A 90 -19.53 -24.46 1.19
C GLU A 90 -18.60 -23.56 2.01
N ILE A 91 -17.28 -23.63 1.75
CA ILE A 91 -16.28 -22.78 2.40
C ILE A 91 -16.47 -21.32 1.99
N GLN A 92 -16.75 -21.05 0.71
CA GLN A 92 -17.00 -19.67 0.24
C GLN A 92 -18.14 -19.00 1.01
N GLY A 93 -19.18 -19.75 1.35
CA GLY A 93 -20.32 -19.25 2.16
C GLY A 93 -19.96 -18.92 3.61
N LEU A 94 -18.82 -19.41 4.12
CA LEU A 94 -18.33 -19.14 5.46
C LEU A 94 -17.27 -18.01 5.51
N ILE A 95 -16.74 -17.59 4.35
CA ILE A 95 -15.72 -16.54 4.26
C ILE A 95 -16.37 -15.18 4.51
N THR A 96 -15.94 -14.54 5.56
CA THR A 96 -16.30 -13.15 5.90
C THR A 96 -15.19 -12.18 5.46
N ASN A 97 -15.43 -10.89 5.64
CA ASN A 97 -14.41 -9.86 5.41
C ASN A 97 -13.19 -10.04 6.34
N ASP A 98 -13.38 -10.59 7.53
CA ASP A 98 -12.29 -10.87 8.48
C ASP A 98 -11.48 -12.12 8.12
N SER A 99 -12.06 -13.05 7.35
CA SER A 99 -11.37 -14.28 6.94
C SER A 99 -10.28 -14.02 5.88
N VAL A 100 -10.48 -13.02 5.00
CA VAL A 100 -9.53 -12.61 3.96
C VAL A 100 -9.41 -11.10 4.00
N ARG A 101 -8.44 -10.61 4.75
CA ARG A 101 -8.19 -9.17 4.91
C ARG A 101 -7.38 -8.61 3.75
N MET A 102 -7.74 -7.42 3.34
CA MET A 102 -6.99 -6.62 2.38
C MET A 102 -6.44 -5.38 3.08
N ILE A 103 -5.15 -5.11 2.92
CA ILE A 103 -4.50 -3.91 3.45
C ILE A 103 -3.87 -3.16 2.28
N PHE A 104 -4.20 -1.89 2.18
CA PHE A 104 -3.65 -0.97 1.19
C PHE A 104 -2.95 0.19 1.90
N ALA A 105 -1.67 0.40 1.63
CA ALA A 105 -0.91 1.50 2.21
C ALA A 105 -0.27 2.35 1.11
N VAL A 106 -0.47 3.65 1.20
CA VAL A 106 0.16 4.65 0.33
C VAL A 106 1.22 5.40 1.12
N PHE A 107 2.42 5.51 0.53
CA PHE A 107 3.50 6.36 1.01
C PHE A 107 3.83 7.37 -0.08
N THR A 108 3.71 8.65 0.20
CA THR A 108 4.03 9.70 -0.76
C THR A 108 4.68 10.91 -0.06
N ASP A 109 5.55 11.60 -0.78
CA ASP A 109 6.14 12.88 -0.37
C ASP A 109 5.68 14.04 -1.27
N GLY A 110 4.89 13.72 -2.30
CA GLY A 110 4.42 14.64 -3.32
C GLY A 110 2.90 14.70 -3.47
N PHE A 111 2.44 15.79 -4.08
CA PHE A 111 1.06 15.94 -4.49
C PHE A 111 0.83 15.25 -5.84
N ASP A 112 -0.40 14.79 -6.05
CA ASP A 112 -0.81 14.33 -7.37
C ASP A 112 -0.76 15.46 -8.38
N ASN A 113 -0.10 15.24 -9.51
CA ASN A 113 0.04 16.22 -10.58
C ASN A 113 0.01 15.65 -11.99
N ALA A 114 -0.26 14.35 -12.12
CA ALA A 114 -0.22 13.66 -13.41
C ALA A 114 -1.32 12.58 -13.58
N SER A 115 -2.27 12.48 -12.64
CA SER A 115 -3.37 11.52 -12.76
C SER A 115 -4.46 12.02 -13.70
N ASP A 116 -5.08 11.11 -14.42
CA ASP A 116 -6.29 11.32 -15.20
C ASP A 116 -7.57 11.25 -14.34
N TRP A 117 -7.54 10.43 -13.27
CA TRP A 117 -8.62 10.29 -12.31
C TRP A 117 -8.65 11.43 -11.30
N THR A 118 -9.86 11.72 -10.77
CA THR A 118 -10.07 12.80 -9.80
C THR A 118 -10.04 12.28 -8.36
N PRO A 119 -9.86 13.17 -7.35
CA PRO A 119 -10.01 12.81 -5.94
C PRO A 119 -11.38 12.19 -5.61
N ARG A 120 -12.42 12.56 -6.35
CA ARG A 120 -13.76 12.00 -6.21
C ARG A 120 -13.80 10.53 -6.62
N ASP A 121 -13.10 10.19 -7.70
CA ASP A 121 -13.05 8.83 -8.22
C ASP A 121 -12.31 7.91 -7.24
N LEU A 122 -11.16 8.38 -6.72
CA LEU A 122 -10.44 7.64 -5.68
C LEU A 122 -11.30 7.47 -4.42
N ARG A 123 -12.00 8.50 -3.96
CA ARG A 123 -12.91 8.41 -2.81
C ARG A 123 -14.01 7.38 -3.04
N HIS A 124 -14.55 7.30 -4.24
CA HIS A 124 -15.55 6.29 -4.59
C HIS A 124 -14.96 4.88 -4.51
N LYS A 125 -13.77 4.71 -5.06
CA LYS A 125 -13.02 3.44 -5.01
C LYS A 125 -12.67 3.02 -3.58
N MET A 126 -12.25 3.96 -2.74
CA MET A 126 -11.95 3.69 -1.33
C MET A 126 -13.19 3.24 -0.54
N LYS A 127 -14.36 3.81 -0.86
CA LYS A 127 -15.62 3.36 -0.27
C LYS A 127 -16.00 1.93 -0.69
N GLU A 128 -15.78 1.56 -1.96
CA GLU A 128 -15.94 0.18 -2.42
C GLU A 128 -15.00 -0.76 -1.63
N PHE A 129 -13.74 -0.36 -1.50
CA PHE A 129 -12.72 -1.14 -0.80
C PHE A 129 -13.05 -1.37 0.67
N ASP A 130 -13.50 -0.35 1.39
CA ASP A 130 -13.96 -0.43 2.77
C ASP A 130 -15.18 -1.36 2.92
N THR A 131 -16.16 -1.24 2.00
CA THR A 131 -17.35 -2.11 1.99
C THR A 131 -16.98 -3.59 1.82
N GLU A 132 -15.95 -3.89 1.06
CA GLU A 132 -15.40 -5.24 0.86
C GLU A 132 -14.46 -5.68 2.03
N GLY A 133 -14.37 -4.90 3.11
CA GLY A 133 -13.55 -5.18 4.29
C GLY A 133 -12.06 -4.83 4.12
N GLY A 134 -11.73 -3.95 3.19
CA GLY A 134 -10.39 -3.44 3.02
C GLY A 134 -10.01 -2.42 4.09
N VAL A 135 -8.74 -2.40 4.47
CA VAL A 135 -8.14 -1.44 5.39
C VAL A 135 -7.14 -0.60 4.62
N ALA A 136 -7.34 0.71 4.58
CA ALA A 136 -6.46 1.62 3.87
C ALA A 136 -5.74 2.58 4.81
N MET A 137 -4.45 2.84 4.54
CA MET A 137 -3.60 3.78 5.27
C MET A 137 -2.98 4.78 4.30
N PHE A 138 -2.92 6.04 4.71
CA PHE A 138 -2.29 7.12 3.96
C PHE A 138 -1.18 7.77 4.78
N LEU A 139 0.05 7.65 4.31
CA LEU A 139 1.24 8.19 4.93
C LEU A 139 1.87 9.21 3.99
N ALA A 140 1.89 10.46 4.40
CA ALA A 140 2.45 11.53 3.59
C ALA A 140 3.55 12.27 4.33
N ALA A 141 4.63 12.58 3.60
CA ALA A 141 5.66 13.49 4.05
C ALA A 141 5.41 14.88 3.46
N ASN A 142 5.80 15.92 4.21
CA ASN A 142 5.75 17.32 3.74
C ASN A 142 4.36 17.85 3.37
N GLN A 143 3.28 17.20 3.77
CA GLN A 143 1.90 17.64 3.54
C GLN A 143 0.99 17.21 4.69
N ASP A 144 -0.17 17.86 4.80
CA ASP A 144 -1.21 17.44 5.76
C ASP A 144 -1.86 16.14 5.27
N ALA A 145 -1.33 15.00 5.76
CA ALA A 145 -1.82 13.68 5.40
C ALA A 145 -3.28 13.45 5.84
N ILE A 146 -3.70 14.07 6.94
CA ILE A 146 -5.07 13.91 7.47
C ILE A 146 -6.06 14.59 6.52
N HIS A 147 -5.78 15.83 6.14
CA HIS A 147 -6.63 16.58 5.21
C HIS A 147 -6.64 15.94 3.81
N THR A 148 -5.46 15.67 3.28
CA THR A 148 -5.29 15.10 1.94
C THR A 148 -5.88 13.70 1.85
N GLY A 149 -5.56 12.82 2.82
CA GLY A 149 -6.12 11.47 2.89
C GLY A 149 -7.64 11.47 3.02
N GLY A 150 -8.21 12.36 3.84
CA GLY A 150 -9.66 12.54 3.97
C GLY A 150 -10.32 12.98 2.65
N THR A 151 -9.64 13.80 1.86
CA THR A 151 -10.10 14.19 0.51
C THR A 151 -10.17 13.00 -0.44
N PHE A 152 -9.25 12.05 -0.29
CA PHE A 152 -9.18 10.83 -1.09
C PHE A 152 -10.05 9.67 -0.56
N GLY A 153 -10.66 9.82 0.62
CA GLY A 153 -11.52 8.81 1.22
C GLY A 153 -10.81 7.86 2.20
N PHE A 154 -9.56 8.17 2.59
CA PHE A 154 -8.92 7.46 3.68
C PHE A 154 -9.47 7.90 5.03
N SER A 155 -9.50 6.96 5.99
CA SER A 155 -9.91 7.29 7.36
C SER A 155 -8.89 8.19 8.05
N VAL A 156 -9.37 9.17 8.82
CA VAL A 156 -8.53 10.06 9.63
C VAL A 156 -7.63 9.28 10.57
N ASP A 157 -8.16 8.23 11.21
CA ASP A 157 -7.42 7.39 12.16
C ASP A 157 -6.27 6.58 11.52
N ARG A 158 -6.23 6.55 10.19
CA ARG A 158 -5.28 5.80 9.38
C ARG A 158 -4.51 6.70 8.41
N SER A 159 -4.53 8.00 8.65
CA SER A 159 -3.77 9.00 7.91
C SER A 159 -2.71 9.61 8.82
N LEU A 160 -1.44 9.53 8.44
CA LEU A 160 -0.32 9.97 9.26
C LEU A 160 0.64 10.85 8.47
N THR A 161 0.90 12.05 8.98
CA THR A 161 1.97 12.91 8.49
C THR A 161 3.31 12.42 9.03
N VAL A 162 4.21 12.02 8.14
CA VAL A 162 5.57 11.60 8.49
C VAL A 162 6.49 12.81 8.42
N GLY A 163 7.05 13.20 9.57
CA GLY A 163 8.06 14.26 9.62
C GLY A 163 9.37 13.81 8.99
N VAL A 164 9.87 14.58 8.01
CA VAL A 164 11.24 14.41 7.52
C VAL A 164 12.18 15.09 8.51
N THR A 165 12.64 14.37 9.52
CA THR A 165 13.78 14.83 10.32
C THR A 165 15.04 14.67 9.47
N SER A 166 15.47 15.75 8.82
CA SER A 166 16.84 15.85 8.36
C SER A 166 17.74 15.79 9.60
N ARG A 167 18.33 14.64 9.87
CA ARG A 167 19.51 14.58 10.74
C ARG A 167 20.65 15.23 9.95
N THR A 168 20.74 16.54 10.00
CA THR A 168 22.00 17.22 9.84
C THR A 168 22.85 16.80 11.03
N ALA A 169 23.68 15.80 10.80
CA ALA A 169 24.79 15.52 11.69
C ALA A 169 25.73 16.72 11.63
N THR A 170 25.52 17.68 12.51
CA THR A 170 26.54 18.65 12.81
C THR A 170 27.57 17.88 13.65
N SER A 171 28.56 17.34 13.01
CA SER A 171 29.83 17.01 13.62
C SER A 171 30.49 18.34 13.95
N ALA A 172 30.37 18.78 15.18
CA ALA A 172 31.18 19.83 15.74
C ALA A 172 32.28 19.19 16.58
N LEU A 173 33.52 19.32 16.10
CA LEU A 173 34.79 19.45 16.80
C LEU A 173 35.09 18.44 17.92
#